data_e1533a4bd07ba44b0976c44773c7e8ce
#
_entry.id   e1533a4bd07ba44b0976c44773c7e8ce
#
_cell.length_a   1.000
_cell.length_b   1.000
_cell.length_c   1.000
_cell.angle_alpha   90.00
_cell.angle_beta   90.00
_cell.angle_gamma   90.00
#
_symmetry.space_group_name_H-M   'P 1'
#
loop_
_entity.id
_entity.type
_entity.pdbx_description
1 polymer ?
#
loop_
_entity_poly.entity_id
_entity_poly.type
_entity_poly.pdbx_seq_one_letter_code
_entity_poly.pdbx_strand_id
1 'polypeptide(L)'
;GDAQDFGDLIAKTEGSRGVNDGVRMISAFGFDRADWSYKLDFQVTTIASLGNAVDTGFDPIENQSFCGHFGSHTRGIFAGGSAPSQKNNITYLTIATLGANSDFGDMTLASGEGNTCASNSVRGINFHGQAPGSPGHSNTIDYTTIATLGNAVDFGDSSVAHRIHTASSSPTRVVKAGGFDPSSNTETNLMEYVQIMTTGNTIDFGDLNNASRSGTAVTNGHGGLG
;
A
#
# COMPACT_ATOMS: atom_id res chain seq x y z
N GLY A 1 -28.72 -0.82 1.59
CA GLY A 1 -28.97 -0.99 0.16
C GLY A 1 -27.90 -1.84 -0.47
N ASP A 2 -28.18 -2.42 -1.61
CA ASP A 2 -27.21 -3.22 -2.36
C ASP A 2 -26.16 -2.31 -3.01
N ALA A 3 -24.98 -2.88 -3.31
CA ALA A 3 -23.96 -2.17 -4.04
C ALA A 3 -24.45 -1.85 -5.47
N GLN A 4 -24.10 -0.67 -5.95
CA GLN A 4 -24.37 -0.27 -7.31
C GLN A 4 -23.12 -0.46 -8.14
N ASP A 5 -23.25 -0.90 -9.38
CA ASP A 5 -22.17 -0.94 -10.35
C ASP A 5 -21.62 0.47 -10.56
N PHE A 6 -20.31 0.61 -10.38
CA PHE A 6 -19.62 1.89 -10.56
C PHE A 6 -19.06 2.03 -11.97
N GLY A 7 -18.50 0.96 -12.51
CA GLY A 7 -17.81 0.88 -13.81
C GLY A 7 -16.64 -0.11 -13.78
N ASP A 8 -15.93 -0.22 -14.88
CA ASP A 8 -14.88 -1.21 -15.09
C ASP A 8 -13.47 -0.57 -15.08
N LEU A 9 -12.48 -1.33 -14.64
CA LEU A 9 -11.07 -1.08 -14.92
C LEU A 9 -10.78 -1.43 -16.39
N ILE A 10 -9.72 -0.86 -16.97
CA ILE A 10 -9.32 -1.10 -18.37
C ILE A 10 -8.90 -2.56 -18.56
N ALA A 11 -8.25 -3.17 -17.57
CA ALA A 11 -7.78 -4.54 -17.64
C ALA A 11 -8.15 -5.34 -16.39
N LYS A 12 -8.27 -6.65 -16.55
CA LYS A 12 -8.44 -7.59 -15.44
C LYS A 12 -7.11 -7.77 -14.74
N THR A 13 -7.02 -7.38 -13.47
CA THR A 13 -5.76 -7.42 -12.73
C THR A 13 -5.96 -7.84 -11.28
N GLU A 14 -4.99 -8.55 -10.73
CA GLU A 14 -4.80 -8.72 -9.30
C GLU A 14 -3.59 -7.94 -8.82
N GLY A 15 -3.52 -7.61 -7.52
CA GLY A 15 -2.39 -6.88 -6.95
C GLY A 15 -2.28 -5.43 -7.39
N SER A 16 -3.33 -4.88 -8.02
CA SER A 16 -3.42 -3.44 -8.32
C SER A 16 -3.44 -2.62 -7.04
N ARG A 17 -2.99 -1.39 -7.14
CA ARG A 17 -2.94 -0.43 -6.03
C ARG A 17 -3.60 0.88 -6.42
N GLY A 18 -4.27 1.50 -5.46
CA GLY A 18 -5.00 2.74 -5.70
C GLY A 18 -4.62 3.85 -4.72
N VAL A 19 -4.39 5.04 -5.24
CA VAL A 19 -4.21 6.27 -4.47
C VAL A 19 -5.25 7.30 -4.89
N ASN A 20 -5.62 8.22 -4.02
CA ASN A 20 -6.65 9.20 -4.34
C ASN A 20 -6.36 10.57 -3.70
N ASP A 21 -7.01 11.62 -4.25
CA ASP A 21 -7.00 12.99 -3.74
C ASP A 21 -8.38 13.42 -3.19
N GLY A 22 -9.31 12.47 -3.03
CA GLY A 22 -10.70 12.73 -2.64
C GLY A 22 -11.62 13.03 -3.83
N VAL A 23 -11.09 13.35 -5.00
CA VAL A 23 -11.84 13.61 -6.24
C VAL A 23 -11.61 12.48 -7.26
N ARG A 24 -10.37 12.09 -7.41
CA ARG A 24 -9.92 11.06 -8.37
C ARG A 24 -9.22 9.94 -7.65
N MET A 25 -9.42 8.73 -8.14
CA MET A 25 -8.62 7.56 -7.79
C MET A 25 -7.72 7.22 -8.97
N ILE A 26 -6.44 7.04 -8.71
CA ILE A 26 -5.48 6.50 -9.66
C ILE A 26 -5.25 5.04 -9.28
N SER A 27 -5.61 4.13 -10.16
CA SER A 27 -5.27 2.71 -10.06
C SER A 27 -4.03 2.43 -10.89
N ALA A 28 -3.10 1.68 -10.35
CA ALA A 28 -1.82 1.38 -10.97
C ALA A 28 -1.43 -0.07 -10.81
N PHE A 29 -0.61 -0.53 -11.72
CA PHE A 29 -0.01 -1.86 -11.73
C PHE A 29 -1.03 -2.99 -11.77
N GLY A 30 -0.55 -4.18 -11.61
CA GLY A 30 -1.34 -5.38 -11.48
C GLY A 30 -0.81 -6.49 -12.37
N PHE A 31 -1.32 -7.68 -12.12
CA PHE A 31 -0.95 -8.89 -12.84
C PHE A 31 -2.19 -9.55 -13.41
N ASP A 32 -2.20 -9.83 -14.70
CA ASP A 32 -3.27 -10.58 -15.36
C ASP A 32 -2.90 -12.05 -15.45
N ARG A 33 -3.67 -12.89 -14.76
CA ARG A 33 -3.44 -14.34 -14.75
C ARG A 33 -3.84 -15.03 -16.07
N ALA A 34 -4.61 -14.36 -16.91
CA ALA A 34 -5.06 -14.97 -18.16
C ALA A 34 -3.94 -15.03 -19.20
N ASP A 35 -3.11 -14.01 -19.25
CA ASP A 35 -1.98 -13.91 -20.17
C ASP A 35 -0.61 -13.92 -19.47
N TRP A 36 -0.59 -14.04 -18.13
CA TRP A 36 0.60 -14.04 -17.29
C TRP A 36 1.47 -12.80 -17.48
N SER A 37 0.83 -11.64 -17.69
CA SER A 37 1.51 -10.38 -17.90
C SER A 37 1.27 -9.36 -16.79
N TYR A 38 2.22 -8.49 -16.60
CA TYR A 38 2.06 -7.31 -15.77
C TYR A 38 1.41 -6.18 -16.57
N LYS A 39 0.40 -5.55 -15.98
CA LYS A 39 -0.24 -4.35 -16.54
C LYS A 39 0.35 -3.13 -15.84
N LEU A 40 0.87 -2.21 -16.61
CA LEU A 40 1.62 -1.06 -16.10
C LEU A 40 0.84 0.25 -16.17
N ASP A 41 -0.37 0.23 -16.74
CA ASP A 41 -1.15 1.45 -17.00
C ASP A 41 -1.52 2.17 -15.69
N PHE A 42 -1.39 3.48 -15.67
CA PHE A 42 -2.08 4.33 -14.72
C PHE A 42 -3.48 4.62 -15.25
N GLN A 43 -4.48 4.26 -14.48
CA GLN A 43 -5.88 4.45 -14.79
C GLN A 43 -6.50 5.42 -13.81
N VAL A 44 -7.30 6.37 -14.31
CA VAL A 44 -7.99 7.34 -13.48
C VAL A 44 -9.49 7.11 -13.47
N THR A 45 -10.08 7.24 -12.29
CA THR A 45 -11.53 7.20 -12.07
C THR A 45 -11.96 8.43 -11.26
N THR A 46 -13.03 9.09 -11.66
CA THR A 46 -13.63 10.19 -10.88
C THR A 46 -14.56 9.61 -9.82
N ILE A 47 -14.25 9.84 -8.54
CA ILE A 47 -14.96 9.19 -7.42
C ILE A 47 -16.43 9.62 -7.32
N ALA A 48 -16.74 10.84 -7.66
CA ALA A 48 -18.09 11.40 -7.52
C ALA A 48 -19.06 11.02 -8.65
N SER A 49 -18.59 10.38 -9.72
CA SER A 49 -19.41 10.01 -10.86
C SER A 49 -19.20 8.55 -11.25
N LEU A 50 -20.28 7.89 -11.65
CA LEU A 50 -20.18 6.55 -12.24
C LEU A 50 -19.46 6.60 -13.59
N GLY A 51 -18.74 5.54 -13.93
CA GLY A 51 -18.07 5.40 -15.21
C GLY A 51 -16.82 4.55 -15.14
N ASN A 52 -16.41 4.06 -16.29
CA ASN A 52 -15.20 3.24 -16.41
C ASN A 52 -13.94 4.05 -16.15
N ALA A 53 -12.90 3.38 -15.73
CA ALA A 53 -11.57 3.95 -15.64
C ALA A 53 -11.06 4.37 -17.02
N VAL A 54 -10.28 5.44 -17.04
CA VAL A 54 -9.69 6.00 -18.26
C VAL A 54 -8.18 5.91 -18.16
N ASP A 55 -7.52 5.47 -19.23
CA ASP A 55 -6.08 5.47 -19.33
C ASP A 55 -5.54 6.90 -19.25
N THR A 56 -4.56 7.12 -18.41
CA THR A 56 -3.92 8.45 -18.28
C THR A 56 -2.96 8.73 -19.44
N GLY A 57 -2.59 7.73 -20.22
CA GLY A 57 -1.56 7.81 -21.26
C GLY A 57 -0.14 7.83 -20.71
N PHE A 58 0.06 7.54 -19.43
CA PHE A 58 1.36 7.46 -18.79
C PHE A 58 1.56 6.10 -18.15
N ASP A 59 2.71 5.50 -18.41
CA ASP A 59 3.13 4.27 -17.77
C ASP A 59 4.02 4.56 -16.56
N PRO A 60 3.99 3.70 -15.53
CA PRO A 60 4.98 3.72 -14.47
C PRO A 60 6.40 3.57 -15.00
N ILE A 61 7.36 4.27 -14.39
CA ILE A 61 8.78 4.14 -14.74
C ILE A 61 9.31 2.72 -14.49
N GLU A 62 8.61 1.96 -13.63
CA GLU A 62 8.92 0.55 -13.39
C GLU A 62 7.72 -0.20 -12.84
N ASN A 63 7.76 -1.53 -12.91
CA ASN A 63 6.71 -2.38 -12.38
C ASN A 63 6.86 -2.56 -10.86
N GLN A 64 5.81 -2.18 -10.12
CA GLN A 64 5.71 -2.32 -8.67
C GLN A 64 4.42 -3.07 -8.26
N SER A 65 4.00 -4.07 -9.01
CA SER A 65 2.82 -4.87 -8.64
C SER A 65 2.96 -5.44 -7.22
N PHE A 66 1.85 -5.53 -6.49
CA PHE A 66 1.81 -5.96 -5.09
C PHE A 66 2.56 -5.04 -4.10
N CYS A 67 2.84 -3.79 -4.47
CA CYS A 67 3.50 -2.81 -3.61
C CYS A 67 2.61 -2.34 -2.45
N GLY A 68 3.19 -1.65 -1.49
CA GLY A 68 2.47 -0.77 -0.56
C GLY A 68 2.07 0.53 -1.26
N HIS A 69 1.02 1.18 -0.76
CA HIS A 69 0.57 2.46 -1.31
C HIS A 69 -0.01 3.35 -0.24
N PHE A 70 0.20 4.63 -0.38
CA PHE A 70 -0.31 5.67 0.51
C PHE A 70 -0.22 7.03 -0.18
N GLY A 71 -0.65 8.08 0.46
CA GLY A 71 -0.56 9.40 -0.18
C GLY A 71 -1.08 10.55 0.67
N SER A 72 -1.17 11.68 0.02
CA SER A 72 -1.81 12.90 0.48
C SER A 72 -2.75 13.41 -0.61
N HIS A 73 -3.42 14.54 -0.40
CA HIS A 73 -4.22 15.19 -1.44
C HIS A 73 -3.46 15.51 -2.75
N THR A 74 -2.14 15.56 -2.71
CA THR A 74 -1.35 15.97 -3.88
C THR A 74 -0.51 14.85 -4.46
N ARG A 75 -0.04 13.92 -3.63
CA ARG A 75 0.90 12.86 -4.02
C ARG A 75 0.31 11.47 -3.74
N GLY A 76 0.36 10.62 -4.75
CA GLY A 76 0.22 9.19 -4.60
C GLY A 76 1.60 8.55 -4.56
N ILE A 77 1.86 7.65 -3.62
CA ILE A 77 3.16 7.01 -3.38
C ILE A 77 2.97 5.50 -3.44
N PHE A 78 3.91 4.82 -4.09
CA PHE A 78 3.99 3.37 -4.21
C PHE A 78 5.34 2.90 -3.69
N ALA A 79 5.36 1.92 -2.80
CA ALA A 79 6.56 1.48 -2.10
C ALA A 79 6.79 -0.02 -2.25
N GLY A 80 7.95 -0.42 -2.75
CA GLY A 80 8.32 -1.82 -2.96
C GLY A 80 7.56 -2.49 -4.09
N GLY A 81 7.20 -3.75 -3.89
CA GLY A 81 6.50 -4.59 -4.86
C GLY A 81 7.31 -5.80 -5.30
N SER A 82 6.65 -6.70 -6.06
CA SER A 82 7.22 -7.98 -6.51
C SER A 82 7.07 -8.13 -8.00
N ALA A 83 7.94 -7.50 -8.79
CA ALA A 83 7.85 -7.67 -10.23
C ALA A 83 9.18 -7.35 -10.94
N PRO A 84 9.96 -8.31 -11.36
CA PRO A 84 9.83 -9.77 -11.16
C PRO A 84 10.37 -10.28 -9.82
N SER A 85 10.96 -9.41 -9.00
CA SER A 85 11.51 -9.72 -7.66
C SER A 85 11.13 -8.62 -6.68
N GLN A 86 11.35 -8.86 -5.38
CA GLN A 86 11.12 -7.85 -4.35
C GLN A 86 11.98 -6.61 -4.62
N LYS A 87 11.37 -5.45 -4.42
CA LYS A 87 11.98 -4.14 -4.66
C LYS A 87 11.99 -3.30 -3.38
N ASN A 88 12.93 -2.38 -3.29
CA ASN A 88 12.96 -1.37 -2.21
C ASN A 88 12.62 0.04 -2.71
N ASN A 89 12.52 0.26 -4.01
CA ASN A 89 12.26 1.57 -4.56
C ASN A 89 10.88 2.11 -4.16
N ILE A 90 10.84 3.40 -3.94
CA ILE A 90 9.61 4.17 -3.71
C ILE A 90 9.43 5.10 -4.90
N THR A 91 8.25 5.09 -5.49
CA THR A 91 7.90 6.03 -6.56
C THR A 91 6.69 6.88 -6.17
N TYR A 92 6.54 8.05 -6.77
CA TYR A 92 5.41 8.92 -6.53
C TYR A 92 4.90 9.56 -7.83
N LEU A 93 3.64 9.93 -7.81
CA LEU A 93 3.03 10.79 -8.81
C LEU A 93 2.28 11.96 -8.17
N THR A 94 2.12 13.03 -8.93
CA THR A 94 1.24 14.14 -8.56
C THR A 94 -0.15 13.86 -9.11
N ILE A 95 -1.13 13.58 -8.24
CA ILE A 95 -2.46 13.11 -8.65
C ILE A 95 -3.18 14.13 -9.55
N ALA A 96 -3.00 15.42 -9.26
CA ALA A 96 -3.67 16.48 -10.02
C ALA A 96 -3.24 16.59 -11.49
N THR A 97 -2.00 16.25 -11.82
CA THR A 97 -1.44 16.40 -13.17
C THR A 97 -1.53 15.13 -14.02
N LEU A 98 -1.82 13.98 -13.40
CA LEU A 98 -1.93 12.68 -14.07
C LEU A 98 -0.69 12.33 -14.92
N GLY A 99 0.50 12.79 -14.52
CA GLY A 99 1.76 12.49 -15.22
C GLY A 99 2.34 11.13 -14.83
N ALA A 100 3.44 10.75 -15.51
CA ALA A 100 4.24 9.60 -15.10
C ALA A 100 4.72 9.76 -13.65
N ASN A 101 4.91 8.63 -12.96
CA ASN A 101 5.54 8.66 -11.66
C ASN A 101 7.05 8.95 -11.77
N SER A 102 7.63 9.35 -10.67
CA SER A 102 9.04 9.67 -10.53
C SER A 102 9.64 8.93 -9.34
N ASP A 103 10.94 8.79 -9.33
CA ASP A 103 11.67 8.26 -8.20
C ASP A 103 11.47 9.17 -6.96
N PHE A 104 11.16 8.54 -5.83
CA PHE A 104 11.03 9.20 -4.54
C PHE A 104 12.23 8.94 -3.64
N GLY A 105 12.79 7.72 -3.72
CA GLY A 105 13.83 7.17 -2.87
C GLY A 105 13.61 5.67 -2.63
N ASP A 106 14.24 5.11 -1.61
CA ASP A 106 14.21 3.69 -1.30
C ASP A 106 13.68 3.39 0.10
N MET A 107 13.03 2.25 0.27
CA MET A 107 12.77 1.64 1.57
C MET A 107 14.07 1.11 2.18
N THR A 108 14.10 0.88 3.49
CA THR A 108 15.27 0.32 4.18
C THR A 108 15.52 -1.14 3.78
N LEU A 109 14.48 -1.85 3.33
CA LEU A 109 14.53 -3.24 2.93
C LEU A 109 13.66 -3.47 1.68
N ALA A 110 14.11 -4.31 0.76
CA ALA A 110 13.26 -4.76 -0.34
C ALA A 110 12.06 -5.55 0.21
N SER A 111 10.86 -5.21 -0.25
CA SER A 111 9.65 -5.86 0.21
C SER A 111 8.66 -6.05 -0.94
N GLY A 112 8.13 -7.27 -1.03
CA GLY A 112 7.21 -7.68 -2.09
C GLY A 112 5.79 -7.86 -1.60
N GLU A 113 5.20 -8.99 -1.93
CA GLU A 113 3.82 -9.33 -1.60
C GLU A 113 3.54 -9.20 -0.10
N GLY A 114 2.44 -8.55 0.22
CA GLY A 114 2.02 -8.37 1.61
C GLY A 114 2.66 -7.19 2.32
N ASN A 115 3.42 -6.36 1.61
CA ASN A 115 3.77 -5.03 2.03
C ASN A 115 2.50 -4.17 2.14
N THR A 116 2.28 -3.56 3.29
CA THR A 116 1.09 -2.75 3.56
C THR A 116 1.47 -1.40 4.13
N CYS A 117 0.80 -0.38 3.65
CA CYS A 117 1.04 1.00 4.06
C CYS A 117 -0.24 1.69 4.51
N ALA A 118 -0.07 2.67 5.38
CA ALA A 118 -1.09 3.65 5.69
C ALA A 118 -0.43 4.99 6.07
N SER A 119 -1.13 6.09 5.96
CA SER A 119 -0.54 7.42 6.17
C SER A 119 -1.51 8.39 6.83
N ASN A 120 -0.95 9.44 7.41
CA ASN A 120 -1.62 10.72 7.54
C ASN A 120 -1.13 11.65 6.40
N SER A 121 -1.52 12.94 6.43
CA SER A 121 -1.12 13.91 5.40
C SER A 121 0.38 14.22 5.37
N VAL A 122 1.14 13.82 6.38
CA VAL A 122 2.57 14.16 6.57
C VAL A 122 3.47 12.97 6.37
N ARG A 123 3.11 11.80 6.93
CA ARG A 123 3.98 10.64 7.03
C ARG A 123 3.26 9.37 6.59
N GLY A 124 3.88 8.61 5.71
CA GLY A 124 3.49 7.24 5.38
C GLY A 124 4.25 6.25 6.26
N ILE A 125 3.54 5.25 6.78
CA ILE A 125 4.08 4.11 7.51
C ILE A 125 3.98 2.89 6.62
N ASN A 126 5.07 2.17 6.50
CA ASN A 126 5.18 1.00 5.67
C ASN A 126 5.54 -0.21 6.54
N PHE A 127 4.63 -1.18 6.62
CA PHE A 127 4.87 -2.46 7.27
C PHE A 127 5.37 -3.44 6.22
N HIS A 128 6.60 -3.90 6.37
CA HIS A 128 7.16 -4.87 5.44
C HIS A 128 6.41 -6.20 5.52
N GLY A 129 6.44 -6.91 4.41
CA GLY A 129 5.85 -8.24 4.27
C GLY A 129 6.90 -9.24 3.81
N GLN A 130 6.75 -9.77 2.60
CA GLN A 130 7.73 -10.66 2.01
C GLN A 130 9.04 -9.93 1.75
N ALA A 131 10.14 -10.48 2.25
CA ALA A 131 11.48 -9.92 2.11
C ALA A 131 12.44 -10.94 1.46
N PRO A 132 13.53 -10.49 0.82
CA PRO A 132 14.54 -11.39 0.28
C PRO A 132 15.23 -12.22 1.37
N GLY A 133 15.70 -13.40 1.00
CA GLY A 133 16.46 -14.25 1.91
C GLY A 133 15.62 -15.14 2.81
N SER A 134 16.23 -15.66 3.87
CA SER A 134 15.57 -16.49 4.87
C SER A 134 15.38 -15.67 6.15
N PRO A 135 14.21 -15.69 6.77
CA PRO A 135 13.04 -16.54 6.56
C PRO A 135 12.06 -16.04 5.47
N GLY A 136 12.40 -15.06 4.66
CA GLY A 136 11.56 -14.60 3.54
C GLY A 136 10.45 -13.63 3.92
N HIS A 137 10.47 -13.09 5.13
CA HIS A 137 9.54 -12.09 5.65
C HIS A 137 10.20 -11.24 6.73
N SER A 138 9.68 -10.03 6.95
CA SER A 138 10.24 -9.06 7.88
C SER A 138 9.17 -8.46 8.80
N ASN A 139 9.58 -8.09 10.00
CA ASN A 139 8.78 -7.29 10.95
C ASN A 139 9.14 -5.80 10.92
N THR A 140 10.11 -5.40 10.11
CA THR A 140 10.56 -4.02 10.00
C THR A 140 9.42 -3.07 9.61
N ILE A 141 9.42 -1.89 10.18
CA ILE A 141 8.53 -0.79 9.84
C ILE A 141 9.37 0.40 9.40
N ASP A 142 9.06 0.94 8.24
CA ASP A 142 9.66 2.18 7.74
C ASP A 142 8.68 3.33 7.79
N TYR A 143 9.19 4.56 7.76
CA TYR A 143 8.37 5.71 7.46
C TYR A 143 8.99 6.60 6.38
N THR A 144 8.12 7.30 5.68
CA THR A 144 8.45 8.24 4.62
C THR A 144 7.75 9.58 4.87
N THR A 145 8.48 10.69 4.76
CA THR A 145 7.86 12.03 4.84
C THR A 145 7.32 12.40 3.47
N ILE A 146 6.00 12.51 3.31
CA ILE A 146 5.32 12.62 2.01
C ILE A 146 5.75 13.85 1.20
N ALA A 147 6.00 14.97 1.87
CA ALA A 147 6.30 16.25 1.20
C ALA A 147 7.72 16.35 0.65
N THR A 148 8.67 15.56 1.17
CA THR A 148 10.09 15.64 0.82
C THR A 148 10.57 14.34 0.20
N LEU A 149 11.31 14.42 -0.91
CA LEU A 149 11.95 13.26 -1.51
C LEU A 149 13.08 12.74 -0.62
N GLY A 150 13.33 11.45 -0.69
CA GLY A 150 14.41 10.78 0.03
C GLY A 150 14.02 9.39 0.48
N ASN A 151 15.01 8.65 0.95
CA ASN A 151 14.81 7.28 1.43
C ASN A 151 13.93 7.24 2.68
N ALA A 152 13.22 6.13 2.83
CA ALA A 152 12.52 5.82 4.06
C ALA A 152 13.51 5.67 5.22
N VAL A 153 13.04 5.93 6.41
CA VAL A 153 13.80 5.85 7.65
C VAL A 153 13.17 4.77 8.52
N ASP A 154 14.01 4.02 9.21
CA ASP A 154 13.56 3.02 10.18
C ASP A 154 12.61 3.67 11.21
N PHE A 155 11.48 3.02 11.40
CA PHE A 155 10.46 3.46 12.37
C PHE A 155 10.50 2.61 13.64
N GLY A 156 10.76 1.32 13.52
CA GLY A 156 10.71 0.30 14.53
C GLY A 156 10.23 -1.03 13.97
N ASP A 157 9.72 -1.91 14.82
CA ASP A 157 9.34 -3.27 14.47
C ASP A 157 7.90 -3.62 14.85
N SER A 158 7.25 -4.45 14.05
CA SER A 158 6.07 -5.22 14.46
C SER A 158 6.49 -6.30 15.47
N SER A 159 5.59 -6.72 16.34
CA SER A 159 5.90 -7.79 17.32
C SER A 159 6.23 -9.11 16.63
N VAL A 160 5.68 -9.35 15.45
CA VAL A 160 5.90 -10.55 14.65
C VAL A 160 6.05 -10.21 13.17
N ALA A 161 6.84 -11.02 12.47
CA ALA A 161 7.05 -10.91 11.04
C ALA A 161 5.93 -11.68 10.31
N HIS A 162 4.93 -10.94 9.86
CA HIS A 162 3.80 -11.45 9.06
C HIS A 162 3.80 -10.84 7.67
N ARG A 163 3.09 -11.46 6.73
CA ARG A 163 2.83 -10.90 5.41
C ARG A 163 1.34 -10.92 5.09
N ILE A 164 0.92 -10.20 4.06
CA ILE A 164 -0.47 -10.17 3.57
C ILE A 164 -1.45 -9.71 4.67
N HIS A 165 -0.98 -8.82 5.54
CA HIS A 165 -1.78 -8.10 6.52
C HIS A 165 -2.45 -6.88 5.89
N THR A 166 -3.36 -6.27 6.61
CA THR A 166 -4.00 -5.01 6.21
C THR A 166 -3.65 -3.90 7.19
N ALA A 167 -3.69 -2.65 6.74
CA ALA A 167 -3.56 -1.51 7.64
C ALA A 167 -4.50 -0.39 7.23
N SER A 168 -4.91 0.38 8.23
CA SER A 168 -5.67 1.62 8.06
C SER A 168 -5.21 2.64 9.09
N SER A 169 -5.47 3.91 8.82
CA SER A 169 -4.97 5.01 9.63
C SER A 169 -6.05 6.00 10.05
N SER A 170 -5.80 6.64 11.16
CA SER A 170 -6.37 7.93 11.54
C SER A 170 -5.28 9.02 11.38
N PRO A 171 -5.55 10.30 11.64
CA PRO A 171 -4.51 11.32 11.63
C PRO A 171 -3.32 11.05 12.57
N THR A 172 -3.50 10.22 13.60
CA THR A 172 -2.49 9.98 14.64
C THR A 172 -1.98 8.55 14.72
N ARG A 173 -2.77 7.55 14.28
CA ARG A 173 -2.44 6.12 14.43
C ARG A 173 -2.56 5.38 13.12
N VAL A 174 -1.71 4.36 12.95
CA VAL A 174 -1.96 3.26 12.01
C VAL A 174 -2.26 2.01 12.82
N VAL A 175 -3.30 1.29 12.44
CA VAL A 175 -3.62 -0.04 12.94
C VAL A 175 -3.33 -1.05 11.84
N LYS A 176 -2.51 -2.05 12.14
CA LYS A 176 -2.25 -3.22 11.31
C LYS A 176 -3.08 -4.39 11.85
N ALA A 177 -3.68 -5.20 10.98
CA ALA A 177 -4.55 -6.30 11.41
C ALA A 177 -4.39 -7.54 10.55
N GLY A 178 -4.49 -8.70 11.18
CA GLY A 178 -4.41 -10.01 10.55
C GLY A 178 -3.07 -10.29 9.89
N GLY A 179 -3.08 -11.14 8.89
CA GLY A 179 -1.92 -11.52 8.10
C GLY A 179 -1.67 -13.02 8.13
N PHE A 180 -0.61 -13.42 7.49
CA PHE A 180 -0.15 -14.80 7.41
C PHE A 180 1.22 -14.91 8.08
N ASP A 181 1.34 -15.83 9.00
CA ASP A 181 2.62 -16.21 9.60
C ASP A 181 3.23 -17.37 8.81
N PRO A 182 4.29 -17.13 8.03
CA PRO A 182 4.94 -18.19 7.27
C PRO A 182 5.63 -19.24 8.15
N SER A 183 5.98 -18.91 9.38
CA SER A 183 6.68 -19.82 10.29
C SER A 183 5.78 -20.95 10.80
N SER A 184 4.54 -20.60 11.16
CA SER A 184 3.51 -21.55 11.60
C SER A 184 2.60 -22.02 10.45
N ASN A 185 2.69 -21.38 9.28
CA ASN A 185 1.81 -21.60 8.12
C ASN A 185 0.33 -21.39 8.46
N THR A 186 0.03 -20.37 9.26
CA THR A 186 -1.33 -20.05 9.71
C THR A 186 -1.65 -18.57 9.52
N GLU A 187 -2.92 -18.26 9.42
CA GLU A 187 -3.43 -16.89 9.55
C GLU A 187 -3.40 -16.46 11.02
N THR A 188 -3.35 -15.15 11.24
CA THR A 188 -3.42 -14.54 12.57
C THR A 188 -4.61 -13.60 12.69
N ASN A 189 -5.10 -13.41 13.91
CA ASN A 189 -6.11 -12.42 14.28
C ASN A 189 -5.49 -11.18 14.95
N LEU A 190 -4.17 -11.14 15.14
CA LEU A 190 -3.46 -10.08 15.83
C LEU A 190 -3.74 -8.71 15.21
N MET A 191 -4.05 -7.74 16.05
CA MET A 191 -4.12 -6.33 15.70
C MET A 191 -3.08 -5.53 16.51
N GLU A 192 -2.32 -4.71 15.82
CA GLU A 192 -1.27 -3.88 16.41
C GLU A 192 -1.39 -2.45 15.90
N TYR A 193 -0.89 -1.49 16.66
CA TYR A 193 -0.87 -0.09 16.22
C TYR A 193 0.47 0.59 16.48
N VAL A 194 0.69 1.67 15.73
CA VAL A 194 1.75 2.64 15.97
C VAL A 194 1.19 4.06 15.99
N GLN A 195 1.88 4.96 16.70
CA GLN A 195 1.63 6.40 16.63
C GLN A 195 2.44 6.97 15.46
N ILE A 196 1.78 7.54 14.44
CA ILE A 196 2.43 7.92 13.16
C ILE A 196 3.62 8.86 13.35
N MET A 197 3.53 9.81 14.28
CA MET A 197 4.54 10.86 14.45
C MET A 197 5.65 10.51 15.45
N THR A 198 5.56 9.36 16.12
CA THR A 198 6.54 8.91 17.12
C THR A 198 7.06 7.53 16.74
N THR A 199 8.36 7.45 16.44
CA THR A 199 9.01 6.18 16.10
C THR A 199 9.00 5.22 17.28
N GLY A 200 8.93 3.93 17.01
CA GLY A 200 8.92 2.85 17.98
C GLY A 200 8.19 1.62 17.48
N ASN A 201 8.28 0.55 18.23
CA ASN A 201 7.65 -0.72 17.88
C ASN A 201 6.12 -0.65 18.01
N THR A 202 5.45 -1.61 17.39
CA THR A 202 4.00 -1.76 17.52
C THR A 202 3.62 -2.03 18.98
N ILE A 203 2.39 -1.63 19.28
CA ILE A 203 1.72 -1.90 20.55
C ILE A 203 0.48 -2.74 20.23
N ASP A 204 0.20 -3.72 21.07
CA ASP A 204 -1.01 -4.54 20.96
C ASP A 204 -2.26 -3.64 20.96
N PHE A 205 -3.15 -3.90 20.02
CA PHE A 205 -4.44 -3.23 19.89
C PHE A 205 -5.59 -4.15 20.29
N GLY A 206 -5.40 -5.45 20.20
CA GLY A 206 -6.40 -6.50 20.41
C GLY A 206 -6.45 -7.48 19.24
N ASP A 207 -7.57 -8.14 19.05
CA ASP A 207 -7.72 -9.22 18.08
C ASP A 207 -8.92 -9.05 17.17
N LEU A 208 -8.78 -9.51 15.93
CA LEU A 208 -9.93 -9.75 15.03
C LEU A 208 -10.75 -10.93 15.57
N ASN A 209 -12.04 -10.94 15.31
CA ASN A 209 -12.91 -12.06 15.67
C ASN A 209 -12.48 -13.39 15.03
N ASN A 210 -11.88 -13.34 13.85
CA ASN A 210 -11.36 -14.50 13.14
C ASN A 210 -9.96 -14.20 12.59
N ALA A 211 -9.08 -15.18 12.62
CA ALA A 211 -7.81 -15.10 11.90
C ALA A 211 -8.06 -14.96 10.39
N SER A 212 -7.36 -14.05 9.74
CA SER A 212 -7.56 -13.79 8.32
C SER A 212 -6.31 -13.15 7.68
N ARG A 213 -6.19 -13.32 6.37
CA ARG A 213 -5.20 -12.64 5.52
C ARG A 213 -5.88 -12.05 4.29
N SER A 214 -5.16 -11.25 3.53
CA SER A 214 -5.67 -10.59 2.31
C SER A 214 -6.90 -9.72 2.55
N GLY A 215 -7.08 -9.24 3.77
CA GLY A 215 -8.13 -8.29 4.12
C GLY A 215 -7.90 -6.92 3.49
N THR A 216 -8.93 -6.10 3.50
CA THR A 216 -8.84 -4.69 3.14
C THR A 216 -9.33 -3.85 4.30
N ALA A 217 -8.62 -2.81 4.63
CA ALA A 217 -9.03 -1.84 5.63
C ALA A 217 -9.18 -0.46 4.98
N VAL A 218 -10.18 0.27 5.42
CA VAL A 218 -10.46 1.63 4.96
C VAL A 218 -10.68 2.55 6.16
N THR A 219 -10.49 3.83 5.94
CA THR A 219 -10.72 4.87 6.92
C THR A 219 -11.64 5.93 6.37
N ASN A 220 -12.41 6.59 7.21
CA ASN A 220 -13.15 7.80 6.85
C ASN A 220 -12.31 9.07 7.01
N GLY A 221 -11.10 8.97 7.53
CA GLY A 221 -10.14 10.06 7.67
C GLY A 221 -9.33 10.35 6.41
N HIS A 222 -9.71 9.76 5.28
CA HIS A 222 -9.06 9.95 3.97
C HIS A 222 -7.53 9.81 4.00
N GLY A 223 -7.01 8.79 4.72
CA GLY A 223 -5.58 8.61 4.89
C GLY A 223 -4.91 9.77 5.65
N GLY A 224 -5.63 10.42 6.55
CA GLY A 224 -5.16 11.60 7.27
C GLY A 224 -5.52 12.93 6.61
N LEU A 225 -6.45 12.91 5.67
CA LEU A 225 -7.05 14.11 5.11
C LEU A 225 -8.17 14.59 6.05
N GLY A 226 -7.81 15.24 7.10
CA GLY A 226 -8.73 15.88 8.05
C GLY A 226 -8.49 17.37 8.13
#